data_4f1c9038f5778a061fcda774764b30ef
#
_entry.id   4f1c9038f5778a061fcda774764b30ef
#
_cell.length_a   1.000
_cell.length_b   1.000
_cell.length_c   1.000
_cell.angle_alpha   90.00
_cell.angle_beta   90.00
_cell.angle_gamma   90.00
#
_symmetry.space_group_name_H-M   'P 1'
#
loop_
_entity.id
_entity.type
_entity.pdbx_description
1 polymer ?
#
loop_
_entity_poly.entity_id
_entity_poly.type
_entity_poly.pdbx_seq_one_letter_code
_entity_poly.pdbx_strand_id
1 'polypeptide(L)'
;MLPAQFLLNSAIKSKRLGLDYRLISLYPINPQNRPANEFEQDGLESVEVHPIRPYIKHSKVGRKTYFQAIYPDIAVTRGCVNCHNGHPNSPKKDFALDDVMGGILVSFQVK
;
A
#
# COMPACT_ATOMS: atom_id res chain seq x y z
N MET A 1 14.70 -2.04 -9.93
CA MET A 1 13.78 -1.18 -9.13
C MET A 1 12.68 -2.05 -8.54
N LEU A 2 12.41 -1.90 -7.25
CA LEU A 2 11.30 -2.61 -6.60
C LEU A 2 9.95 -2.03 -7.06
N PRO A 3 8.88 -2.86 -7.17
CA PRO A 3 7.57 -2.37 -7.62
C PRO A 3 7.04 -1.18 -6.82
N ALA A 4 7.23 -1.18 -5.50
CA ALA A 4 6.80 -0.07 -4.64
C ALA A 4 7.56 1.22 -4.96
N GLN A 5 8.88 1.14 -5.24
CA GLN A 5 9.68 2.30 -5.64
C GLN A 5 9.25 2.84 -6.99
N PHE A 6 8.94 1.96 -7.92
CA PHE A 6 8.40 2.36 -9.23
C PHE A 6 7.11 3.17 -9.06
N LEU A 7 6.20 2.71 -8.21
CA LEU A 7 4.95 3.41 -7.94
C LEU A 7 5.17 4.74 -7.22
N LEU A 8 6.12 4.81 -6.28
CA LEU A 8 6.46 6.07 -5.62
C LEU A 8 7.00 7.09 -6.60
N ASN A 9 7.86 6.67 -7.53
CA ASN A 9 8.37 7.56 -8.57
C ASN A 9 7.27 8.03 -9.51
N SER A 10 6.32 7.15 -9.84
CA SER A 10 5.16 7.47 -10.66
C SER A 10 4.18 8.39 -9.93
N ALA A 11 4.06 8.30 -8.60
CA ALA A 11 3.17 9.12 -7.78
C ALA A 11 3.48 10.62 -7.90
N ILE A 12 4.76 10.98 -8.02
CA ILE A 12 5.19 12.38 -8.19
C ILE A 12 4.59 12.97 -9.46
N LYS A 13 4.55 12.20 -10.54
CA LYS A 13 3.93 12.61 -11.81
C LYS A 13 2.41 12.57 -11.74
N SER A 14 1.86 11.57 -11.04
CA SER A 14 0.42 11.33 -10.97
C SER A 14 -0.33 12.37 -10.15
N LYS A 15 0.31 13.02 -9.18
CA LYS A 15 -0.29 14.14 -8.43
C LYS A 15 -0.77 15.26 -9.34
N ARG A 16 -0.06 15.49 -10.45
CA ARG A 16 -0.46 16.49 -11.46
C ARG A 16 -1.74 16.10 -12.21
N LEU A 17 -2.08 14.80 -12.20
CA LEU A 17 -3.27 14.25 -12.84
C LEU A 17 -4.42 14.01 -11.85
N GLY A 18 -4.25 14.43 -10.59
CA GLY A 18 -5.26 14.26 -9.55
C GLY A 18 -5.27 12.88 -8.90
N LEU A 19 -4.24 12.06 -9.17
CA LEU A 19 -4.04 10.78 -8.50
C LEU A 19 -3.13 10.94 -7.30
N ASP A 20 -3.41 10.21 -6.23
CA ASP A 20 -2.58 10.16 -5.04
C ASP A 20 -2.22 8.71 -4.72
N TYR A 21 -0.95 8.46 -4.43
CA TYR A 21 -0.44 7.14 -4.08
C TYR A 21 0.22 7.20 -2.71
N ARG A 22 0.01 6.17 -1.91
CA ARG A 22 0.67 6.05 -0.61
C ARG A 22 0.97 4.59 -0.30
N LEU A 23 2.16 4.32 0.23
CA LEU A 23 2.49 3.00 0.78
C LEU A 23 1.97 2.92 2.20
N ILE A 24 1.28 1.84 2.52
CA ILE A 24 0.78 1.56 3.86
C ILE A 24 1.09 0.11 4.23
N SER A 25 1.22 -0.18 5.52
CA SER A 25 1.52 -1.53 5.98
C SER A 25 1.02 -1.75 7.41
N LEU A 26 0.62 -2.99 7.70
CA LEU A 26 0.39 -3.45 9.07
C LEU A 26 1.71 -3.67 9.81
N TYR A 27 2.82 -3.80 9.08
CA TYR A 27 4.17 -4.06 9.60
C TYR A 27 5.16 -3.03 9.07
N PRO A 28 4.94 -1.71 9.29
CA PRO A 28 5.74 -0.69 8.64
C PRO A 28 7.12 -0.55 9.26
N ILE A 29 8.14 -0.43 8.41
CA ILE A 29 9.47 -0.01 8.84
C ILE A 29 9.42 1.47 9.22
N ASN A 30 8.76 2.30 8.39
CA ASN A 30 8.51 3.71 8.70
C ASN A 30 7.13 3.83 9.38
N PRO A 31 7.07 4.32 10.64
CA PRO A 31 5.81 4.47 11.35
C PRO A 31 4.76 5.33 10.63
N GLN A 32 5.17 6.23 9.75
CA GLN A 32 4.24 7.04 8.96
C GLN A 32 3.45 6.24 7.93
N ASN A 33 3.90 5.01 7.63
CA ASN A 33 3.21 4.12 6.70
C ASN A 33 2.15 3.24 7.37
N ARG A 34 1.82 3.51 8.64
CA ARG A 34 0.72 2.82 9.31
C ARG A 34 -0.62 3.17 8.69
N PRO A 35 -1.60 2.27 8.77
CA PRO A 35 -2.96 2.62 8.33
C PRO A 35 -3.48 3.80 9.14
N ALA A 36 -4.01 4.81 8.44
CA ALA A 36 -4.46 6.06 9.05
C ALA A 36 -5.92 6.01 9.50
N ASN A 37 -6.69 5.02 9.02
CA ASN A 37 -8.11 4.90 9.32
C ASN A 37 -8.57 3.45 9.18
N GLU A 38 -9.84 3.22 9.50
CA GLU A 38 -10.43 1.88 9.47
C GLU A 38 -10.44 1.27 8.05
N PHE A 39 -10.69 2.08 7.03
CA PHE A 39 -10.65 1.61 5.65
C PHE A 39 -9.28 1.06 5.28
N GLU A 40 -8.21 1.77 5.65
CA GLU A 40 -6.83 1.34 5.36
C GLU A 40 -6.47 0.07 6.14
N GLN A 41 -6.89 -0.01 7.40
CA GLN A 41 -6.70 -1.19 8.24
C GLN A 41 -7.41 -2.41 7.65
N ASP A 42 -8.68 -2.27 7.32
CA ASP A 42 -9.49 -3.35 6.77
C ASP A 42 -8.98 -3.79 5.40
N GLY A 43 -8.56 -2.82 4.58
CA GLY A 43 -8.02 -3.08 3.26
C GLY A 43 -6.70 -3.86 3.31
N LEU A 44 -5.81 -3.51 4.23
CA LEU A 44 -4.56 -4.24 4.41
C LEU A 44 -4.80 -5.68 4.86
N GLU A 45 -5.72 -5.88 5.79
CA GLU A 45 -6.11 -7.22 6.23
C GLU A 45 -6.72 -8.03 5.08
N SER A 46 -7.55 -7.39 4.26
CA SER A 46 -8.17 -8.04 3.11
C SER A 46 -7.15 -8.48 2.06
N VAL A 47 -6.20 -7.61 1.68
CA VAL A 47 -5.20 -7.97 0.67
C VAL A 47 -4.20 -9.01 1.19
N GLU A 48 -3.99 -9.09 2.50
CA GLU A 48 -3.16 -10.14 3.09
C GLU A 48 -3.82 -11.52 2.96
N VAL A 49 -5.13 -11.59 3.13
CA VAL A 49 -5.92 -12.83 2.99
C VAL A 49 -6.20 -13.17 1.53
N HIS A 50 -6.44 -12.15 0.70
CA HIS A 50 -6.78 -12.30 -0.72
C HIS A 50 -5.82 -11.51 -1.60
N PRO A 51 -4.56 -11.97 -1.77
CA PRO A 51 -3.50 -11.16 -2.40
C PRO A 51 -3.67 -10.91 -3.89
N ILE A 52 -4.66 -11.52 -4.53
CA ILE A 52 -4.95 -11.31 -5.96
C ILE A 52 -6.09 -10.31 -6.20
N ARG A 53 -6.68 -9.77 -5.12
CA ARG A 53 -7.78 -8.81 -5.24
C ARG A 53 -7.43 -7.48 -4.60
N PRO A 54 -7.62 -6.35 -5.31
CA PRO A 54 -7.56 -5.06 -4.66
C PRO A 54 -8.78 -4.86 -3.75
N TYR A 55 -8.61 -4.11 -2.68
CA TYR A 55 -9.69 -3.69 -1.80
C TYR A 55 -10.16 -2.30 -2.24
N ILE A 56 -11.38 -2.21 -2.75
CA ILE A 56 -11.88 -1.00 -3.43
C ILE A 56 -13.04 -0.41 -2.66
N LYS A 57 -13.06 0.92 -2.55
CA LYS A 57 -14.15 1.66 -1.93
C LYS A 57 -14.39 2.98 -2.67
N HIS A 58 -15.66 3.35 -2.80
CA HIS A 58 -16.07 4.69 -3.18
C HIS A 58 -16.59 5.40 -1.93
N SER A 59 -16.21 6.65 -1.75
CA SER A 59 -16.68 7.45 -0.62
C SER A 59 -17.07 8.84 -1.08
N LYS A 60 -18.05 9.43 -0.39
CA LYS A 60 -18.47 10.81 -0.64
C LYS A 60 -18.06 11.68 0.54
N VAL A 61 -17.45 12.82 0.21
CA VAL A 61 -17.13 13.86 1.19
C VAL A 61 -17.74 15.15 0.66
N GLY A 62 -18.87 15.56 1.24
CA GLY A 62 -19.67 16.67 0.74
C GLY A 62 -20.22 16.34 -0.65
N ARG A 63 -19.92 17.18 -1.65
CA ARG A 63 -20.35 16.98 -3.05
C ARG A 63 -19.33 16.19 -3.87
N LYS A 64 -18.21 15.81 -3.27
CA LYS A 64 -17.12 15.13 -3.97
C LYS A 64 -17.17 13.63 -3.72
N THR A 65 -16.98 12.86 -4.78
CA THR A 65 -16.86 11.40 -4.71
C THR A 65 -15.40 11.04 -4.92
N TYR A 66 -14.88 10.18 -4.05
CA TYR A 66 -13.52 9.69 -4.13
C TYR A 66 -13.54 8.19 -4.36
N PHE A 67 -12.65 7.74 -5.22
CA PHE A 67 -12.34 6.32 -5.40
C PHE A 67 -11.05 6.02 -4.66
N GLN A 68 -11.05 4.96 -3.87
CA GLN A 68 -9.86 4.47 -3.18
C GLN A 68 -9.71 2.98 -3.40
N ALA A 69 -8.48 2.56 -3.69
CA ALA A 69 -8.16 1.14 -3.87
C ALA A 69 -6.85 0.83 -3.16
N ILE A 70 -6.79 -0.32 -2.51
CA ILE A 70 -5.57 -0.84 -1.89
C ILE A 70 -5.17 -2.09 -2.66
N TYR A 71 -3.99 -2.03 -3.28
CA TYR A 71 -3.39 -3.15 -4.00
C TYR A 71 -2.34 -3.81 -3.12
N PRO A 72 -2.21 -5.15 -3.16
CA PRO A 72 -1.19 -5.83 -2.35
C PRO A 72 0.21 -5.48 -2.83
N ASP A 73 1.10 -5.14 -1.91
CA ASP A 73 2.53 -5.00 -2.15
C ASP A 73 3.20 -6.32 -1.79
N ILE A 74 3.54 -7.07 -2.82
CA ILE A 74 4.03 -8.44 -2.69
C ILE A 74 5.55 -8.47 -2.74
N ALA A 75 6.17 -9.29 -1.90
CA ALA A 75 7.62 -9.52 -1.88
C ALA A 75 8.03 -10.34 -3.10
N VAL A 76 8.27 -9.68 -4.24
CA VAL A 76 8.55 -10.33 -5.52
C VAL A 76 10.01 -10.72 -5.71
N THR A 77 10.93 -10.25 -4.87
CA THR A 77 12.35 -10.58 -4.92
C THR A 77 12.89 -10.88 -3.53
N ARG A 78 14.00 -11.61 -3.47
CA ARG A 78 14.71 -11.84 -2.19
C ARG A 78 15.23 -10.53 -1.58
N GLY A 79 15.52 -9.53 -2.41
CA GLY A 79 15.92 -8.22 -1.92
C GLY A 79 14.83 -7.56 -1.09
N CYS A 80 13.54 -7.67 -1.50
CA CYS A 80 12.41 -7.18 -0.72
C CYS A 80 12.35 -7.87 0.63
N VAL A 81 12.43 -9.20 0.63
CA VAL A 81 12.38 -10.04 1.83
C VAL A 81 13.55 -9.72 2.78
N ASN A 82 14.77 -9.70 2.24
CA ASN A 82 15.96 -9.48 3.05
C ASN A 82 16.00 -8.09 3.67
N CYS A 83 15.56 -7.07 2.94
CA CYS A 83 15.48 -5.71 3.46
C CYS A 83 14.53 -5.63 4.65
N HIS A 84 13.32 -6.15 4.51
CA HIS A 84 12.33 -6.13 5.59
C HIS A 84 12.74 -6.98 6.78
N ASN A 85 13.25 -8.19 6.54
CA ASN A 85 13.62 -9.08 7.63
C ASN A 85 14.88 -8.61 8.36
N GLY A 86 15.79 -7.94 7.65
CA GLY A 86 17.06 -7.48 8.23
C GLY A 86 17.03 -6.08 8.81
N HIS A 87 15.98 -5.29 8.55
CA HIS A 87 15.94 -3.90 9.00
C HIS A 87 15.67 -3.81 10.49
N PRO A 88 16.46 -3.01 11.26
CA PRO A 88 16.30 -2.94 12.73
C PRO A 88 14.93 -2.41 13.17
N ASN A 89 14.28 -1.60 12.34
CA ASN A 89 12.96 -1.01 12.65
C ASN A 89 11.80 -1.85 12.13
N SER A 90 12.05 -2.97 11.46
CA SER A 90 10.97 -3.81 10.95
C SER A 90 10.30 -4.59 12.10
N PRO A 91 8.97 -4.43 12.29
CA PRO A 91 8.26 -5.15 13.35
C PRO A 91 8.02 -6.62 13.02
N LYS A 92 8.20 -7.00 11.75
CA LYS A 92 8.05 -8.38 11.29
C LYS A 92 9.32 -8.76 10.52
N LYS A 93 9.94 -9.89 10.90
CA LYS A 93 11.24 -10.32 10.36
C LYS A 93 11.21 -11.71 9.74
N ASP A 94 10.03 -12.24 9.44
CA ASP A 94 9.84 -13.58 8.89
C ASP A 94 9.07 -13.59 7.57
N PHE A 95 9.22 -12.52 6.77
CA PHE A 95 8.67 -12.50 5.42
C PHE A 95 9.32 -13.54 4.52
N ALA A 96 8.52 -14.15 3.66
CA ALA A 96 8.98 -15.04 2.61
C ALA A 96 8.63 -14.44 1.24
N LEU A 97 9.20 -15.00 0.16
CA LEU A 97 8.81 -14.60 -1.19
C LEU A 97 7.29 -14.78 -1.38
N ASP A 98 6.71 -13.86 -2.12
CA ASP A 98 5.27 -13.79 -2.42
C ASP A 98 4.39 -13.43 -1.23
N ASP A 99 4.95 -13.16 -0.05
CA ASP A 99 4.19 -12.62 1.05
C ASP A 99 3.74 -11.18 0.76
N VAL A 100 2.58 -10.82 1.30
CA VAL A 100 2.10 -9.43 1.26
C VAL A 100 2.79 -8.66 2.38
N MET A 101 3.61 -7.68 2.00
CA MET A 101 4.35 -6.84 2.96
C MET A 101 3.59 -5.57 3.33
N GLY A 102 2.58 -5.22 2.58
CA GLY A 102 1.78 -4.02 2.79
C GLY A 102 0.82 -3.80 1.65
N GLY A 103 0.42 -2.57 1.47
CA GLY A 103 -0.48 -2.17 0.40
C GLY A 103 -0.07 -0.87 -0.25
N ILE A 104 -0.53 -0.70 -1.47
CA ILE A 104 -0.39 0.54 -2.21
C ILE A 104 -1.78 1.16 -2.29
N LEU A 105 -1.97 2.26 -1.57
CA LEU A 105 -3.21 3.00 -1.57
C LEU A 105 -3.22 3.97 -2.74
N VAL A 106 -4.21 3.83 -3.62
CA VAL A 106 -4.47 4.73 -4.73
C VAL A 106 -5.75 5.48 -4.45
N SER A 107 -5.71 6.80 -4.53
CA SER A 107 -6.90 7.64 -4.30
C SER A 107 -7.03 8.66 -5.41
N PHE A 108 -8.25 8.88 -5.88
CA PHE A 108 -8.54 9.99 -6.80
C PHE A 108 -9.98 10.42 -6.67
N GLN A 109 -10.22 11.69 -7.04
CA GLN A 109 -11.56 12.25 -7.08
C GLN A 109 -12.23 11.86 -8.38
N VAL A 110 -13.44 11.34 -8.27
CA VAL A 110 -14.30 11.05 -9.43
C VAL A 110 -15.14 12.28 -9.71
N LYS A 111 -15.12 12.73 -10.94
CA LYS A 111 -15.95 13.86 -11.38
C LYS A 111 -17.38 13.43 -11.65
#